data_9a31d98bfdcb358a6e0bb948bde4432d
#
_entry.id   9a31d98bfdcb358a6e0bb948bde4432d
#
_cell.length_a   1.000
_cell.length_b   1.000
_cell.length_c   1.000
_cell.angle_alpha   90.00
_cell.angle_beta   90.00
_cell.angle_gamma   90.00
#
_symmetry.space_group_name_H-M   'P 1'
#
loop_
_entity.id
_entity.type
_entity.pdbx_description
1 polymer ?
#
loop_
_entity_poly.entity_id
_entity_poly.type
_entity_poly.pdbx_seq_one_letter_code
_entity_poly.pdbx_strand_id
1 'polypeptide(L)'
;MPEKPGGLVVWGGGSPAPARERQREGAAVVCWPGAPSSSLERERIPFRAVEDVLGPEGLAAADTAARTWARVWGRLPLVDGKSFRELVEWRGASLLWCAEAFLRDETAGPRCARAAEIALRLLAATTPSEVDAPGLAPADALLLARACTVRGVLFHGPSRGPGRPLAAFRPAPRGGLRRAIADALAPAHPPPLPALPALEAEVEGPLVALLAGEEERLALAPLLEAASADLWRGVAIVTLAELPRWETRRARRAASDVEALLRERRRRLRGSPGLAESYSHRGVPFADLASGDLEALLAGHLPAVVRRIEAARELVASARAAAVLLAVPGRDERRALLHACSSAGVAAVIVRLGAPGAGDADRTDAGPRPVAALDWAKGADPRPVVARLREAARGRVEAE
;
A
#
# COMPACT_ATOMS: atom_id res chain seq x y z
N MET A 1 31.03 -23.80 -34.25
CA MET A 1 31.33 -23.84 -32.79
C MET A 1 30.37 -22.84 -32.16
N PRO A 2 29.64 -23.16 -31.08
CA PRO A 2 28.89 -22.13 -30.40
C PRO A 2 29.88 -21.05 -29.93
N GLU A 3 29.62 -19.79 -30.27
CA GLU A 3 30.38 -18.67 -29.71
C GLU A 3 30.38 -18.80 -28.18
N LYS A 4 31.57 -18.67 -27.57
CA LYS A 4 31.68 -18.63 -26.11
C LYS A 4 30.69 -17.57 -25.59
N PRO A 5 29.85 -17.87 -24.62
CA PRO A 5 29.00 -16.88 -24.04
C PRO A 5 29.87 -15.71 -23.55
N GLY A 6 29.64 -14.52 -24.12
CA GLY A 6 30.44 -13.34 -23.85
C GLY A 6 30.17 -12.79 -22.45
N GLY A 7 31.04 -11.89 -21.99
CA GLY A 7 30.79 -11.12 -20.76
C GLY A 7 29.65 -10.14 -20.96
N LEU A 8 28.99 -9.75 -19.84
CA LEU A 8 27.97 -8.73 -19.79
C LEU A 8 28.36 -7.62 -18.81
N VAL A 9 28.29 -6.38 -19.24
CA VAL A 9 28.42 -5.21 -18.38
C VAL A 9 27.03 -4.63 -18.12
N VAL A 10 26.59 -4.60 -16.88
CA VAL A 10 25.36 -3.94 -16.45
C VAL A 10 25.72 -2.57 -15.89
N TRP A 11 25.44 -1.54 -16.68
CA TRP A 11 25.84 -0.18 -16.38
C TRP A 11 24.84 0.53 -15.48
N GLY A 12 25.33 1.07 -14.35
CA GLY A 12 24.54 1.85 -13.40
C GLY A 12 24.90 3.35 -13.36
N GLY A 13 25.95 3.76 -14.05
CA GLY A 13 26.43 5.15 -14.05
C GLY A 13 27.92 5.28 -13.68
N GLY A 14 28.39 6.51 -13.52
CA GLY A 14 29.75 6.84 -13.10
C GLY A 14 30.77 6.90 -14.25
N SER A 15 32.02 6.45 -14.01
CA SER A 15 33.08 6.46 -15.00
C SER A 15 32.88 5.39 -16.08
N PRO A 16 32.89 5.73 -17.37
CA PRO A 16 32.69 4.75 -18.45
C PRO A 16 33.91 3.86 -18.73
N ALA A 17 35.04 4.12 -18.07
CA ALA A 17 36.29 3.38 -18.32
C ALA A 17 36.16 1.85 -18.13
N PRO A 18 35.53 1.33 -17.05
CA PRO A 18 35.34 -0.11 -16.90
C PRO A 18 34.46 -0.72 -18.01
N ALA A 19 33.39 -0.03 -18.41
CA ALA A 19 32.54 -0.50 -19.49
C ALA A 19 33.29 -0.56 -20.84
N ARG A 20 34.14 0.44 -21.12
CA ARG A 20 34.96 0.48 -22.32
C ARG A 20 35.99 -0.66 -22.34
N GLU A 21 36.64 -0.94 -21.23
CA GLU A 21 37.62 -2.01 -21.11
C GLU A 21 36.97 -3.37 -21.40
N ARG A 22 35.89 -3.68 -20.71
CA ARG A 22 35.15 -4.95 -20.88
C ARG A 22 34.53 -5.09 -22.27
N GLN A 23 34.10 -3.99 -22.89
CA GLN A 23 33.59 -4.00 -24.26
C GLN A 23 34.70 -4.37 -25.27
N ARG A 24 35.95 -3.90 -25.07
CA ARG A 24 37.09 -4.30 -25.89
C ARG A 24 37.42 -5.79 -25.80
N GLU A 25 37.05 -6.40 -24.66
CA GLU A 25 37.14 -7.85 -24.43
C GLU A 25 35.95 -8.63 -25.01
N GLY A 26 35.02 -7.93 -25.68
CA GLY A 26 33.84 -8.54 -26.31
C GLY A 26 32.59 -8.63 -25.45
N ALA A 27 32.57 -7.97 -24.27
CA ALA A 27 31.39 -7.93 -23.44
C ALA A 27 30.32 -7.00 -24.03
N ALA A 28 29.05 -7.42 -23.93
CA ALA A 28 27.91 -6.56 -24.22
C ALA A 28 27.67 -5.57 -23.07
N VAL A 29 27.27 -4.33 -23.39
CA VAL A 29 26.96 -3.29 -22.40
C VAL A 29 25.45 -3.06 -22.38
N VAL A 30 24.85 -3.16 -21.20
CA VAL A 30 23.42 -2.92 -20.98
C VAL A 30 23.23 -1.90 -19.87
N CYS A 31 22.47 -0.83 -20.14
CA CYS A 31 22.11 0.17 -19.13
C CYS A 31 20.98 -0.34 -18.25
N TRP A 32 21.18 -0.29 -16.93
CA TRP A 32 20.15 -0.60 -15.95
C TRP A 32 19.01 0.44 -15.97
N PRO A 33 17.75 0.10 -15.63
CA PRO A 33 16.65 1.05 -15.64
C PRO A 33 16.94 2.30 -14.79
N GLY A 34 16.79 3.47 -15.42
CA GLY A 34 17.07 4.76 -14.78
C GLY A 34 18.55 5.14 -14.67
N ALA A 35 19.47 4.32 -15.16
CA ALA A 35 20.89 4.68 -15.22
C ALA A 35 21.15 5.77 -16.28
N PRO A 36 22.01 6.79 -15.99
CA PRO A 36 22.32 7.83 -16.96
C PRO A 36 23.22 7.28 -18.08
N SER A 37 22.73 7.28 -19.31
CA SER A 37 23.48 6.81 -20.50
C SER A 37 24.45 7.83 -21.07
N SER A 38 24.31 9.12 -20.71
CA SER A 38 25.01 10.24 -21.32
C SER A 38 26.57 10.13 -21.32
N SER A 39 27.14 9.44 -20.32
CA SER A 39 28.56 9.18 -20.27
C SER A 39 29.01 8.13 -21.29
N LEU A 40 28.21 7.09 -21.51
CA LEU A 40 28.48 6.08 -22.55
C LEU A 40 28.33 6.67 -23.95
N GLU A 41 27.33 7.50 -24.18
CA GLU A 41 27.07 8.21 -25.44
C GLU A 41 28.24 9.14 -25.79
N ARG A 42 28.70 9.96 -24.83
CA ARG A 42 29.86 10.87 -25.01
C ARG A 42 31.13 10.13 -25.38
N GLU A 43 31.32 8.97 -24.78
CA GLU A 43 32.47 8.12 -24.99
C GLU A 43 32.29 7.17 -26.19
N ARG A 44 31.16 7.25 -26.90
CA ARG A 44 30.80 6.40 -28.05
C ARG A 44 30.90 4.89 -27.75
N ILE A 45 30.55 4.50 -26.54
CA ILE A 45 30.47 3.09 -26.16
C ILE A 45 29.09 2.59 -26.59
N PRO A 46 28.98 1.59 -27.48
CA PRO A 46 27.71 1.00 -27.85
C PRO A 46 27.09 0.30 -26.65
N PHE A 47 25.82 0.56 -26.41
CA PHE A 47 25.04 -0.04 -25.34
C PHE A 47 23.60 -0.26 -25.81
N ARG A 48 22.87 -1.07 -25.04
CA ARG A 48 21.42 -1.21 -25.14
C ARG A 48 20.79 -0.85 -23.80
N ALA A 49 19.61 -0.29 -23.79
CA ALA A 49 18.85 -0.16 -22.55
C ALA A 49 18.28 -1.54 -22.14
N VAL A 50 18.07 -1.76 -20.85
CA VAL A 50 17.40 -2.98 -20.38
C VAL A 50 16.04 -3.12 -21.04
N GLU A 51 15.35 -2.00 -21.25
CA GLU A 51 14.06 -1.90 -21.93
C GLU A 51 14.12 -2.48 -23.36
N ASP A 52 15.19 -2.22 -24.08
CA ASP A 52 15.41 -2.74 -25.45
C ASP A 52 15.75 -4.24 -25.45
N VAL A 53 16.40 -4.72 -24.39
CA VAL A 53 16.77 -6.13 -24.27
C VAL A 53 15.57 -6.98 -23.88
N LEU A 54 14.77 -6.51 -22.93
CA LEU A 54 13.64 -7.27 -22.38
C LEU A 54 12.34 -7.04 -23.15
N GLY A 55 12.23 -5.91 -23.85
CA GLY A 55 11.00 -5.49 -24.50
C GLY A 55 9.87 -5.16 -23.52
N PRO A 56 8.72 -4.69 -24.03
CA PRO A 56 7.60 -4.29 -23.21
C PRO A 56 7.01 -5.45 -22.38
N GLU A 57 7.01 -6.66 -22.91
CA GLU A 57 6.51 -7.85 -22.21
C GLU A 57 7.39 -8.23 -21.01
N GLY A 58 8.72 -8.11 -21.16
CA GLY A 58 9.65 -8.40 -20.07
C GLY A 58 9.52 -7.41 -18.92
N LEU A 59 9.34 -6.13 -19.22
CA LEU A 59 9.09 -5.10 -18.21
C LEU A 59 7.72 -5.26 -17.55
N ALA A 60 6.67 -5.53 -18.32
CA ALA A 60 5.34 -5.81 -17.78
C ALA A 60 5.34 -7.03 -16.83
N ALA A 61 6.15 -8.04 -17.15
CA ALA A 61 6.34 -9.19 -16.27
C ALA A 61 7.06 -8.81 -14.97
N ALA A 62 8.05 -7.92 -15.00
CA ALA A 62 8.71 -7.43 -13.80
C ALA A 62 7.76 -6.60 -12.91
N ASP A 63 6.94 -5.75 -13.50
CA ASP A 63 5.90 -5.01 -12.78
C ASP A 63 4.84 -5.94 -12.20
N THR A 64 4.50 -7.01 -12.92
CA THR A 64 3.59 -8.04 -12.44
C THR A 64 4.20 -8.82 -11.28
N ALA A 65 5.49 -9.12 -11.32
CA ALA A 65 6.21 -9.78 -10.22
C ALA A 65 6.14 -8.95 -8.93
N ALA A 66 6.37 -7.63 -9.02
CA ALA A 66 6.26 -6.71 -7.89
C ALA A 66 4.84 -6.71 -7.27
N ARG A 67 3.82 -6.57 -8.12
CA ARG A 67 2.41 -6.59 -7.69
C ARG A 67 2.02 -7.94 -7.06
N THR A 68 2.46 -9.02 -7.67
CA THR A 68 2.19 -10.38 -7.18
C THR A 68 2.88 -10.62 -5.86
N TRP A 69 4.14 -10.23 -5.72
CA TRP A 69 4.87 -10.34 -4.47
C TRP A 69 4.14 -9.61 -3.34
N ALA A 70 3.78 -8.34 -3.53
CA ALA A 70 3.06 -7.55 -2.54
C ALA A 70 1.72 -8.19 -2.12
N ARG A 71 1.01 -8.83 -3.06
CA ARG A 71 -0.27 -9.51 -2.80
C ARG A 71 -0.08 -10.83 -2.03
N VAL A 72 0.95 -11.59 -2.38
CA VAL A 72 1.18 -12.93 -1.85
C VAL A 72 1.93 -12.89 -0.52
N TRP A 73 2.87 -11.95 -0.35
CA TRP A 73 3.72 -11.87 0.83
C TRP A 73 2.96 -11.96 2.15
N GLY A 74 1.90 -11.19 2.29
CA GLY A 74 1.09 -11.16 3.51
C GLY A 74 0.33 -12.47 3.81
N ARG A 75 0.28 -13.42 2.88
CA ARG A 75 -0.40 -14.71 2.99
C ARG A 75 0.54 -15.88 3.24
N LEU A 76 1.84 -15.64 3.13
CA LEU A 76 2.84 -16.68 3.40
C LEU A 76 2.91 -16.99 4.90
N PRO A 77 3.11 -18.24 5.29
CA PRO A 77 3.30 -18.61 6.68
C PRO A 77 4.63 -18.03 7.19
N LEU A 78 4.60 -17.25 8.26
CA LEU A 78 5.76 -16.55 8.81
C LEU A 78 6.17 -17.05 10.19
N VAL A 79 5.21 -17.25 11.09
CA VAL A 79 5.44 -17.66 12.49
C VAL A 79 4.35 -18.64 12.90
N ASP A 80 4.73 -19.78 13.44
CA ASP A 80 3.80 -20.82 13.92
C ASP A 80 2.74 -21.21 12.88
N GLY A 81 3.11 -21.25 11.60
CA GLY A 81 2.21 -21.53 10.49
C GLY A 81 1.24 -20.41 10.13
N LYS A 82 1.26 -19.27 10.87
CA LYS A 82 0.39 -18.12 10.62
C LYS A 82 1.03 -17.14 9.64
N SER A 83 0.21 -16.64 8.74
CA SER A 83 0.57 -15.56 7.81
C SER A 83 0.61 -14.19 8.51
N PHE A 84 1.27 -13.23 7.88
CA PHE A 84 1.26 -11.85 8.38
C PHE A 84 -0.17 -11.30 8.51
N ARG A 85 -1.03 -11.63 7.56
CA ARG A 85 -2.43 -11.24 7.54
C ARG A 85 -3.17 -11.70 8.79
N GLU A 86 -2.99 -12.96 9.21
CA GLU A 86 -3.60 -13.51 10.43
C GLU A 86 -2.97 -12.95 11.70
N LEU A 87 -1.66 -12.67 11.66
CA LEU A 87 -0.95 -12.08 12.80
C LEU A 87 -1.40 -10.65 13.12
N VAL A 88 -1.91 -9.90 12.14
CA VAL A 88 -2.39 -8.53 12.33
C VAL A 88 -3.92 -8.43 12.20
N GLU A 89 -4.62 -9.53 12.44
CA GLU A 89 -6.08 -9.51 12.50
C GLU A 89 -6.58 -8.75 13.73
N TRP A 90 -7.59 -7.91 13.51
CA TRP A 90 -8.24 -7.13 14.54
C TRP A 90 -9.70 -6.88 14.19
N ARG A 91 -10.62 -7.13 15.15
CA ARG A 91 -12.06 -6.97 14.97
C ARG A 91 -12.60 -7.65 13.70
N GLY A 92 -12.18 -8.89 13.45
CA GLY A 92 -12.67 -9.70 12.33
C GLY A 92 -12.14 -9.33 10.96
N ALA A 93 -11.17 -8.41 10.87
CA ALA A 93 -10.50 -8.11 9.62
C ALA A 93 -8.98 -7.95 9.80
N SER A 94 -8.22 -8.30 8.78
CA SER A 94 -6.78 -8.09 8.79
C SER A 94 -6.45 -6.61 8.56
N LEU A 95 -5.66 -6.02 9.44
CA LEU A 95 -5.14 -4.65 9.24
C LEU A 95 -4.27 -4.53 7.99
N LEU A 96 -3.68 -5.63 7.53
CA LEU A 96 -2.93 -5.64 6.26
C LEU A 96 -3.82 -5.28 5.07
N TRP A 97 -5.10 -5.65 5.10
CA TRP A 97 -6.05 -5.25 4.06
C TRP A 97 -6.18 -3.72 3.92
N CYS A 98 -6.04 -3.00 5.04
CA CYS A 98 -6.04 -1.54 5.08
C CYS A 98 -4.67 -0.91 4.78
N ALA A 99 -3.66 -1.70 4.40
CA ALA A 99 -2.29 -1.26 4.17
C ALA A 99 -1.68 -1.84 2.87
N GLU A 100 -2.50 -2.40 1.99
CA GLU A 100 -2.00 -3.02 0.76
C GLU A 100 -1.40 -2.01 -0.23
N ALA A 101 -1.95 -0.79 -0.31
CA ALA A 101 -1.39 0.25 -1.14
C ALA A 101 -0.04 0.72 -0.58
N PHE A 102 0.05 0.94 0.73
CA PHE A 102 1.30 1.25 1.41
C PHE A 102 2.37 0.17 1.17
N LEU A 103 2.00 -1.12 1.33
CA LEU A 103 2.93 -2.22 1.10
C LEU A 103 3.44 -2.23 -0.34
N ARG A 104 2.57 -1.96 -1.32
CA ARG A 104 2.93 -1.97 -2.73
C ARG A 104 3.79 -0.78 -3.14
N ASP A 105 3.45 0.41 -2.66
CA ASP A 105 3.98 1.66 -3.20
C ASP A 105 5.12 2.24 -2.36
N GLU A 106 5.11 2.01 -1.03
CA GLU A 106 6.01 2.67 -0.10
C GLU A 106 7.11 1.74 0.48
N THR A 107 6.99 0.41 0.29
CA THR A 107 7.96 -0.53 0.84
C THR A 107 9.02 -0.95 -0.18
N ALA A 108 10.13 -1.52 0.31
CA ALA A 108 11.24 -1.96 -0.54
C ALA A 108 10.97 -3.32 -1.21
N GLY A 109 10.17 -4.19 -0.58
CA GLY A 109 9.93 -5.55 -1.05
C GLY A 109 9.47 -5.65 -2.50
N PRO A 110 8.42 -4.94 -2.94
CA PRO A 110 7.98 -4.96 -4.34
C PRO A 110 9.05 -4.44 -5.30
N ARG A 111 9.81 -3.42 -4.92
CA ARG A 111 10.92 -2.88 -5.73
C ARG A 111 12.04 -3.90 -5.88
N CYS A 112 12.38 -4.61 -4.79
CA CYS A 112 13.36 -5.70 -4.83
C CYS A 112 12.87 -6.86 -5.71
N ALA A 113 11.60 -7.25 -5.62
CA ALA A 113 11.03 -8.30 -6.46
C ALA A 113 11.05 -7.92 -7.95
N ARG A 114 10.75 -6.65 -8.28
CA ARG A 114 10.87 -6.10 -9.64
C ARG A 114 12.30 -6.17 -10.16
N ALA A 115 13.25 -5.67 -9.38
CA ALA A 115 14.66 -5.66 -9.77
C ALA A 115 15.24 -7.08 -9.92
N ALA A 116 14.85 -8.01 -9.03
CA ALA A 116 15.21 -9.41 -9.15
C ALA A 116 14.66 -10.07 -10.43
N GLU A 117 13.41 -9.78 -10.80
CA GLU A 117 12.82 -10.30 -12.05
C GLU A 117 13.53 -9.72 -13.28
N ILE A 118 13.84 -8.41 -13.28
CA ILE A 118 14.63 -7.78 -14.35
C ILE A 118 15.98 -8.47 -14.49
N ALA A 119 16.71 -8.67 -13.39
CA ALA A 119 18.01 -9.33 -13.40
C ALA A 119 17.91 -10.77 -13.94
N LEU A 120 16.96 -11.57 -13.47
CA LEU A 120 16.77 -12.94 -13.93
C LEU A 120 16.43 -13.02 -15.41
N ARG A 121 15.60 -12.12 -15.92
CA ARG A 121 15.24 -12.04 -17.35
C ARG A 121 16.40 -11.57 -18.21
N LEU A 122 17.14 -10.55 -17.76
CA LEU A 122 18.32 -10.06 -18.45
C LEU A 122 19.35 -11.19 -18.61
N LEU A 123 19.64 -11.92 -17.53
CA LEU A 123 20.56 -13.07 -17.59
C LEU A 123 20.05 -14.19 -18.51
N ALA A 124 18.74 -14.42 -18.56
CA ALA A 124 18.15 -15.39 -19.46
C ALA A 124 18.21 -14.96 -20.94
N ALA A 125 18.01 -13.66 -21.22
CA ALA A 125 18.03 -13.12 -22.57
C ALA A 125 19.45 -13.00 -23.16
N THR A 126 20.45 -12.74 -22.31
CA THR A 126 21.84 -12.52 -22.74
C THR A 126 22.75 -13.74 -22.56
N THR A 127 22.36 -14.70 -21.72
CA THR A 127 23.11 -15.93 -21.40
C THR A 127 24.62 -15.71 -21.17
N PRO A 128 25.01 -14.73 -20.32
CA PRO A 128 26.42 -14.40 -20.14
C PRO A 128 27.13 -15.46 -19.30
N SER A 129 28.46 -15.62 -19.51
CA SER A 129 29.31 -16.42 -18.61
C SER A 129 29.69 -15.65 -17.35
N GLU A 130 29.82 -14.35 -17.47
CA GLU A 130 30.19 -13.44 -16.38
C GLU A 130 29.50 -12.08 -16.52
N VAL A 131 29.33 -11.40 -15.41
CA VAL A 131 28.67 -10.08 -15.32
C VAL A 131 29.50 -9.12 -14.49
N ASP A 132 29.74 -7.95 -15.04
CA ASP A 132 30.30 -6.79 -14.33
C ASP A 132 29.19 -5.75 -14.09
N ALA A 133 29.22 -5.09 -12.94
CA ALA A 133 28.17 -4.11 -12.57
C ALA A 133 28.77 -2.77 -12.10
N PRO A 134 29.47 -2.03 -12.98
CA PRO A 134 30.05 -0.74 -12.61
C PRO A 134 28.97 0.31 -12.39
N GLY A 135 29.12 1.07 -11.28
CA GLY A 135 28.24 2.21 -10.96
C GLY A 135 26.80 1.86 -10.65
N LEU A 136 26.46 0.58 -10.54
CA LEU A 136 25.13 0.16 -10.13
C LEU A 136 24.87 0.56 -8.67
N ALA A 137 23.64 0.99 -8.36
CA ALA A 137 23.26 1.25 -6.99
C ALA A 137 23.50 0.00 -6.11
N PRO A 138 24.01 0.13 -4.88
CA PRO A 138 24.44 -1.03 -4.08
C PRO A 138 23.39 -2.11 -3.92
N ALA A 139 22.11 -1.75 -3.84
CA ALA A 139 21.01 -2.68 -3.73
C ALA A 139 20.76 -3.46 -5.02
N ASP A 140 20.78 -2.76 -6.16
CA ASP A 140 20.60 -3.38 -7.47
C ASP A 140 21.78 -4.29 -7.80
N ALA A 141 23.01 -3.87 -7.46
CA ALA A 141 24.21 -4.68 -7.62
C ALA A 141 24.11 -5.99 -6.80
N LEU A 142 23.62 -5.90 -5.57
CA LEU A 142 23.43 -7.08 -4.72
C LEU A 142 22.35 -8.01 -5.26
N LEU A 143 21.22 -7.47 -5.75
CA LEU A 143 20.17 -8.27 -6.36
C LEU A 143 20.64 -8.96 -7.64
N LEU A 144 21.41 -8.24 -8.48
CA LEU A 144 22.00 -8.81 -9.67
C LEU A 144 23.02 -9.91 -9.33
N ALA A 145 23.90 -9.70 -8.33
CA ALA A 145 24.83 -10.72 -7.85
C ALA A 145 24.12 -12.00 -7.39
N ARG A 146 23.03 -11.86 -6.64
CA ARG A 146 22.18 -12.98 -6.21
C ARG A 146 21.48 -13.67 -7.38
N ALA A 147 20.99 -12.92 -8.34
CA ALA A 147 20.43 -13.47 -9.57
C ALA A 147 21.48 -14.25 -10.37
N CYS A 148 22.72 -13.74 -10.46
CA CYS A 148 23.85 -14.45 -11.05
C CYS A 148 24.12 -15.78 -10.31
N THR A 149 24.14 -15.77 -8.99
CA THR A 149 24.27 -16.99 -8.17
C THR A 149 23.18 -18.01 -8.50
N VAL A 150 21.93 -17.58 -8.58
CA VAL A 150 20.78 -18.45 -8.93
C VAL A 150 20.94 -19.05 -10.33
N ARG A 151 21.58 -18.31 -11.26
CA ARG A 151 21.79 -18.75 -12.65
C ARG A 151 23.13 -19.42 -12.91
N GLY A 152 24.01 -19.53 -11.91
CA GLY A 152 25.35 -20.08 -12.07
C GLY A 152 26.28 -19.20 -12.91
N VAL A 153 26.05 -17.88 -12.95
CA VAL A 153 26.84 -16.88 -13.66
C VAL A 153 27.85 -16.23 -12.72
N LEU A 154 29.08 -16.02 -13.19
CA LEU A 154 30.11 -15.35 -12.41
C LEU A 154 29.80 -13.86 -12.31
N PHE A 155 29.85 -13.29 -11.10
CA PHE A 155 29.61 -11.87 -10.86
C PHE A 155 30.87 -11.15 -10.38
N HIS A 156 31.24 -10.07 -11.08
CA HIS A 156 32.32 -9.16 -10.74
C HIS A 156 31.75 -7.80 -10.32
N GLY A 157 31.72 -7.52 -9.06
CA GLY A 157 31.20 -6.26 -8.53
C GLY A 157 31.11 -6.25 -7.01
N PRO A 158 30.63 -5.17 -6.43
CA PRO A 158 30.43 -5.10 -4.98
C PRO A 158 29.34 -6.08 -4.56
N SER A 159 29.75 -7.26 -4.08
CA SER A 159 28.83 -8.31 -3.60
C SER A 159 28.45 -8.13 -2.14
N ARG A 160 29.08 -7.22 -1.42
CA ARG A 160 28.75 -6.91 -0.03
C ARG A 160 27.65 -5.86 -0.02
N GLY A 161 26.50 -6.25 0.51
CA GLY A 161 25.36 -5.36 0.63
C GLY A 161 25.70 -4.11 1.45
N PRO A 162 25.02 -2.99 1.17
CA PRO A 162 25.11 -1.84 2.04
C PRO A 162 24.64 -2.28 3.43
N GLY A 163 25.40 -1.95 4.45
CA GLY A 163 24.97 -2.19 5.83
C GLY A 163 23.75 -1.34 6.25
N ARG A 164 23.03 -0.77 5.26
CA ARG A 164 21.83 0.02 5.49
C ARG A 164 20.69 -0.48 4.58
N PRO A 165 19.51 -0.71 5.15
CA PRO A 165 18.32 -1.05 4.36
C PRO A 165 17.98 0.06 3.36
N LEU A 166 17.43 -0.33 2.20
CA LEU A 166 17.01 0.57 1.11
C LEU A 166 15.99 1.62 1.53
N ALA A 167 15.11 1.28 2.44
CA ALA A 167 14.15 2.21 3.00
C ALA A 167 14.62 2.65 4.38
N ALA A 168 15.22 3.82 4.48
CA ALA A 168 15.38 4.49 5.75
C ALA A 168 14.02 5.06 6.20
N PHE A 169 13.02 4.20 6.43
CA PHE A 169 11.88 4.62 7.22
C PHE A 169 12.39 4.93 8.63
N ARG A 170 12.56 6.21 8.89
CA ARG A 170 12.74 6.70 10.27
C ARG A 170 11.36 6.85 10.85
N PRO A 171 10.91 5.96 11.74
CA PRO A 171 9.69 6.22 12.48
C PRO A 171 9.83 7.59 13.13
N ALA A 172 8.78 8.41 13.04
CA ALA A 172 8.77 9.71 13.69
C ALA A 172 9.23 9.54 15.15
N PRO A 173 10.07 10.43 15.68
CA PRO A 173 10.63 10.29 17.01
C PRO A 173 9.47 10.07 17.98
N ARG A 174 9.57 9.02 18.77
CA ARG A 174 8.57 8.64 19.77
C ARG A 174 8.49 9.72 20.82
N GLY A 175 7.67 10.72 20.59
CA GLY A 175 7.36 11.77 21.55
C GLY A 175 6.49 11.18 22.68
N GLY A 176 7.07 10.32 23.53
CA GLY A 176 6.35 9.70 24.63
C GLY A 176 5.62 10.72 25.49
N LEU A 177 6.28 11.83 25.83
CA LEU A 177 5.70 12.92 26.61
C LEU A 177 4.62 13.67 25.79
N ARG A 178 4.90 14.03 24.54
CA ARG A 178 3.91 14.70 23.67
C ARG A 178 2.67 13.83 23.46
N ARG A 179 2.86 12.52 23.33
CA ARG A 179 1.76 11.57 23.20
C ARG A 179 0.97 11.45 24.50
N ALA A 180 1.64 11.33 25.66
CA ALA A 180 0.98 11.29 26.96
C ALA A 180 0.17 12.57 27.24
N ILE A 181 0.70 13.74 26.89
CA ILE A 181 -0.01 15.01 26.97
C ILE A 181 -1.23 15.01 26.00
N ALA A 182 -1.04 14.60 24.76
CA ALA A 182 -2.13 14.53 23.79
C ALA A 182 -3.23 13.57 24.24
N ASP A 183 -2.87 12.43 24.83
CA ASP A 183 -3.83 11.44 25.35
C ASP A 183 -4.57 11.98 26.58
N ALA A 184 -3.88 12.72 27.46
CA ALA A 184 -4.49 13.39 28.60
C ALA A 184 -5.47 14.52 28.20
N LEU A 185 -5.13 15.23 27.12
CA LEU A 185 -5.94 16.32 26.55
C LEU A 185 -7.04 15.82 25.59
N ALA A 186 -7.09 14.53 25.29
CA ALA A 186 -8.12 13.98 24.44
C ALA A 186 -9.50 14.20 25.06
N PRO A 187 -10.49 14.57 24.23
CA PRO A 187 -11.86 14.78 24.71
C PRO A 187 -12.41 13.47 25.31
N ALA A 188 -13.12 13.61 26.44
CA ALA A 188 -13.80 12.46 27.07
C ALA A 188 -14.97 11.96 26.20
N HIS A 189 -15.62 12.87 25.50
CA HIS A 189 -16.77 12.63 24.64
C HIS A 189 -16.46 13.15 23.23
N PRO A 190 -17.06 12.52 22.19
CA PRO A 190 -16.95 13.02 20.84
C PRO A 190 -17.60 14.40 20.71
N PRO A 191 -17.16 15.25 19.77
CA PRO A 191 -17.81 16.51 19.50
C PRO A 191 -19.26 16.26 19.03
N PRO A 192 -20.21 17.15 19.39
CA PRO A 192 -21.56 17.05 18.86
C PRO A 192 -21.48 17.23 17.32
N LEU A 193 -22.25 16.41 16.61
CA LEU A 193 -22.50 16.69 15.19
C LEU A 193 -23.29 17.99 15.06
N PRO A 194 -23.15 18.73 13.93
CA PRO A 194 -24.00 19.86 13.65
C PRO A 194 -25.47 19.48 13.87
N ALA A 195 -26.21 20.35 14.51
CA ALA A 195 -27.62 20.11 14.79
C ALA A 195 -28.37 19.82 13.47
N LEU A 196 -28.84 18.61 13.33
CA LEU A 196 -29.59 18.19 12.17
C LEU A 196 -31.03 18.70 12.33
N PRO A 197 -31.65 19.27 11.28
CA PRO A 197 -33.04 19.67 11.36
C PRO A 197 -33.91 18.46 11.70
N ALA A 198 -34.85 18.65 12.61
CA ALA A 198 -35.85 17.64 12.95
C ALA A 198 -36.84 17.54 11.78
N LEU A 199 -36.59 16.61 10.87
CA LEU A 199 -37.50 16.25 9.79
C LEU A 199 -38.17 14.91 10.17
N GLU A 200 -39.43 14.74 9.79
CA GLU A 200 -40.06 13.44 9.78
C GLU A 200 -39.36 12.60 8.73
N ALA A 201 -38.51 11.68 9.16
CA ALA A 201 -37.68 10.87 8.29
C ALA A 201 -38.16 9.42 8.30
N GLU A 202 -38.19 8.77 7.17
CA GLU A 202 -38.49 7.33 7.05
C GLU A 202 -37.39 6.45 7.70
N VAL A 203 -36.19 6.99 7.89
CA VAL A 203 -35.05 6.27 8.44
C VAL A 203 -34.63 6.90 9.77
N GLU A 204 -34.58 6.08 10.82
CA GLU A 204 -34.04 6.50 12.11
C GLU A 204 -32.51 6.70 12.03
N GLY A 205 -32.05 7.92 12.28
CA GLY A 205 -30.64 8.29 12.32
C GLY A 205 -30.18 9.05 11.07
N PRO A 206 -29.04 9.72 11.14
CA PRO A 206 -28.47 10.50 10.05
C PRO A 206 -27.70 9.64 9.04
N LEU A 207 -27.57 10.15 7.82
CA LEU A 207 -26.53 9.76 6.89
C LEU A 207 -25.22 10.45 7.28
N VAL A 208 -24.14 9.69 7.43
CA VAL A 208 -22.79 10.26 7.61
C VAL A 208 -22.03 10.16 6.30
N ALA A 209 -21.62 11.30 5.72
CA ALA A 209 -20.77 11.36 4.55
C ALA A 209 -19.32 11.59 4.98
N LEU A 210 -18.45 10.60 4.72
CA LEU A 210 -17.01 10.67 4.94
C LEU A 210 -16.33 10.97 3.61
N LEU A 211 -15.73 12.16 3.50
CA LEU A 211 -15.15 12.70 2.29
C LEU A 211 -13.64 12.91 2.47
N ALA A 212 -12.88 12.92 1.37
CA ALA A 212 -11.46 13.24 1.45
C ALA A 212 -11.25 14.70 1.83
N GLY A 213 -11.99 15.60 1.20
CA GLY A 213 -11.90 17.05 1.46
C GLY A 213 -13.04 17.85 0.85
N GLU A 214 -12.77 19.11 0.63
CA GLU A 214 -13.75 20.08 0.10
C GLU A 214 -14.06 19.84 -1.38
N GLU A 215 -13.11 19.34 -2.15
CA GLU A 215 -13.30 19.03 -3.57
C GLU A 215 -14.39 17.96 -3.75
N GLU A 216 -14.30 16.86 -2.98
CA GLU A 216 -15.31 15.81 -2.98
C GLU A 216 -16.66 16.34 -2.49
N ARG A 217 -16.66 17.21 -1.49
CA ARG A 217 -17.87 17.83 -0.99
C ARG A 217 -18.60 18.62 -2.08
N LEU A 218 -17.87 19.43 -2.84
CA LEU A 218 -18.45 20.21 -3.95
C LEU A 218 -18.91 19.30 -5.10
N ALA A 219 -18.15 18.26 -5.42
CA ALA A 219 -18.52 17.33 -6.48
C ALA A 219 -19.77 16.52 -6.14
N LEU A 220 -20.01 16.22 -4.86
CA LEU A 220 -21.13 15.45 -4.35
C LEU A 220 -22.30 16.30 -3.84
N ALA A 221 -22.22 17.62 -3.88
CA ALA A 221 -23.26 18.51 -3.37
C ALA A 221 -24.67 18.14 -3.88
N PRO A 222 -24.91 17.89 -5.18
CA PRO A 222 -26.23 17.49 -5.67
C PRO A 222 -26.75 16.15 -5.07
N LEU A 223 -25.84 15.21 -4.82
CA LEU A 223 -26.17 13.94 -4.19
C LEU A 223 -26.53 14.12 -2.71
N LEU A 224 -25.73 14.92 -2.00
CA LEU A 224 -25.94 15.19 -0.57
C LEU A 224 -27.22 15.99 -0.34
N GLU A 225 -27.55 16.93 -1.21
CA GLU A 225 -28.81 17.68 -1.21
C GLU A 225 -30.01 16.76 -1.47
N ALA A 226 -29.94 15.90 -2.49
CA ALA A 226 -30.99 14.92 -2.77
C ALA A 226 -31.19 13.91 -1.62
N ALA A 227 -30.10 13.44 -1.01
CA ALA A 227 -30.17 12.58 0.16
C ALA A 227 -30.79 13.30 1.36
N SER A 228 -30.48 14.58 1.57
CA SER A 228 -31.04 15.38 2.67
C SER A 228 -32.53 15.67 2.49
N ALA A 229 -33.00 15.85 1.25
CA ALA A 229 -34.39 16.22 0.97
C ALA A 229 -35.38 15.06 1.19
N ASP A 230 -34.98 13.82 0.90
CA ASP A 230 -35.93 12.73 0.73
C ASP A 230 -36.07 11.76 1.94
N LEU A 231 -35.07 11.62 2.82
CA LEU A 231 -35.04 10.40 3.62
C LEU A 231 -34.46 10.46 5.01
N TRP A 232 -33.54 11.39 5.25
CA TRP A 232 -32.70 11.31 6.43
C TRP A 232 -33.03 12.45 7.39
N ARG A 233 -32.94 12.20 8.71
CA ARG A 233 -33.00 13.30 9.69
C ARG A 233 -31.92 14.38 9.48
N GLY A 234 -31.07 14.19 8.47
CA GLY A 234 -30.03 15.07 8.03
C GLY A 234 -28.80 14.33 7.53
N VAL A 235 -27.93 15.05 6.85
CA VAL A 235 -26.64 14.54 6.36
C VAL A 235 -25.53 15.20 7.16
N ALA A 236 -24.75 14.40 7.90
CA ALA A 236 -23.56 14.89 8.57
C ALA A 236 -22.35 14.71 7.63
N ILE A 237 -21.71 15.80 7.25
CA ILE A 237 -20.53 15.79 6.38
C ILE A 237 -19.29 15.92 7.25
N VAL A 238 -18.36 14.96 7.12
CA VAL A 238 -17.09 14.97 7.82
C VAL A 238 -15.96 14.67 6.83
N THR A 239 -14.94 15.51 6.83
CA THR A 239 -13.74 15.29 6.01
C THR A 239 -12.69 14.46 6.77
N LEU A 240 -11.77 13.83 6.04
CA LEU A 240 -10.65 13.11 6.65
C LEU A 240 -9.79 14.00 7.56
N ALA A 241 -9.67 15.28 7.23
CA ALA A 241 -8.94 16.26 8.05
C ALA A 241 -9.61 16.53 9.39
N GLU A 242 -10.93 16.37 9.47
CA GLU A 242 -11.70 16.58 10.69
C GLU A 242 -11.80 15.32 11.56
N LEU A 243 -11.63 14.14 10.96
CA LEU A 243 -11.78 12.84 11.62
C LEU A 243 -11.00 12.73 12.96
N PRO A 244 -9.79 13.30 13.15
CA PRO A 244 -9.09 13.29 14.43
C PRO A 244 -9.85 13.92 15.60
N ARG A 245 -10.88 14.74 15.36
CA ARG A 245 -11.74 15.30 16.43
C ARG A 245 -12.51 14.22 17.19
N TRP A 246 -12.71 13.05 16.57
CA TRP A 246 -13.35 11.87 17.19
C TRP A 246 -12.35 10.90 17.83
N GLU A 247 -11.06 11.25 17.93
CA GLU A 247 -10.10 10.52 18.74
C GLU A 247 -10.35 10.76 20.25
N THR A 248 -11.46 10.29 20.76
CA THR A 248 -11.80 10.32 22.18
C THR A 248 -10.80 9.52 23.02
N ARG A 249 -10.84 9.67 24.34
CA ARG A 249 -10.03 8.84 25.27
C ARG A 249 -10.26 7.35 25.06
N ARG A 250 -11.53 6.95 24.76
CA ARG A 250 -11.90 5.57 24.47
C ARG A 250 -11.24 5.08 23.17
N ALA A 251 -11.37 5.85 22.09
CA ALA A 251 -10.77 5.53 20.80
C ALA A 251 -9.24 5.41 20.90
N ARG A 252 -8.58 6.32 21.62
CA ARG A 252 -7.14 6.29 21.85
C ARG A 252 -6.68 5.10 22.68
N ARG A 253 -7.44 4.72 23.71
CA ARG A 253 -7.15 3.53 24.52
C ARG A 253 -7.22 2.28 23.64
N ALA A 254 -8.29 2.11 22.86
CA ALA A 254 -8.41 0.98 21.95
C ALA A 254 -7.27 0.92 20.91
N ALA A 255 -6.88 2.07 20.35
CA ALA A 255 -5.73 2.13 19.45
C ALA A 255 -4.42 1.75 20.16
N SER A 256 -4.21 2.18 21.40
CA SER A 256 -3.01 1.84 22.19
C SER A 256 -2.91 0.36 22.50
N ASP A 257 -4.00 -0.32 22.75
CA ASP A 257 -4.04 -1.77 22.98
C ASP A 257 -3.58 -2.52 21.71
N VAL A 258 -4.07 -2.09 20.54
CA VAL A 258 -3.63 -2.67 19.26
C VAL A 258 -2.17 -2.37 18.96
N GLU A 259 -1.70 -1.17 19.26
CA GLU A 259 -0.27 -0.84 19.11
C GLU A 259 0.62 -1.71 20.01
N ALA A 260 0.15 -2.07 21.21
CA ALA A 260 0.86 -3.01 22.09
C ALA A 260 0.93 -4.40 21.45
N LEU A 261 -0.19 -4.87 20.87
CA LEU A 261 -0.25 -6.11 20.11
C LEU A 261 0.71 -6.09 18.91
N LEU A 262 0.70 -5.03 18.10
CA LEU A 262 1.59 -4.90 16.94
C LEU A 262 3.07 -4.91 17.35
N ARG A 263 3.43 -4.30 18.49
CA ARG A 263 4.79 -4.35 19.05
C ARG A 263 5.19 -5.77 19.45
N GLU A 264 4.28 -6.55 20.02
CA GLU A 264 4.53 -7.95 20.35
C GLU A 264 4.72 -8.79 19.08
N ARG A 265 3.83 -8.64 18.08
CA ARG A 265 3.94 -9.35 16.81
C ARG A 265 5.26 -9.02 16.10
N ARG A 266 5.69 -7.75 16.12
CA ARG A 266 6.98 -7.33 15.58
C ARG A 266 8.15 -8.06 16.23
N ARG A 267 8.14 -8.22 17.55
CA ARG A 267 9.21 -8.97 18.26
C ARG A 267 9.28 -10.42 17.83
N ARG A 268 8.13 -11.08 17.68
CA ARG A 268 8.06 -12.47 17.23
C ARG A 268 8.52 -12.63 15.78
N LEU A 269 8.14 -11.72 14.89
CA LEU A 269 8.48 -11.76 13.47
C LEU A 269 9.98 -11.56 13.22
N ARG A 270 10.64 -10.67 13.96
CA ARG A 270 12.07 -10.35 13.75
C ARG A 270 13.01 -11.57 13.84
N GLY A 271 12.67 -12.56 14.59
CA GLY A 271 13.45 -13.80 14.74
C GLY A 271 12.96 -14.97 13.89
N SER A 272 11.94 -14.77 13.06
CA SER A 272 11.33 -15.85 12.30
C SER A 272 12.10 -16.17 11.01
N PRO A 273 12.54 -17.43 10.80
CA PRO A 273 13.10 -17.85 9.51
C PRO A 273 12.13 -17.64 8.35
N GLY A 274 10.83 -17.92 8.54
CA GLY A 274 9.81 -17.74 7.51
C GLY A 274 9.69 -16.29 7.03
N LEU A 275 9.97 -15.30 7.89
CA LEU A 275 10.02 -13.92 7.45
C LEU A 275 11.18 -13.68 6.46
N ALA A 276 12.37 -14.19 6.78
CA ALA A 276 13.53 -14.04 5.89
C ALA A 276 13.30 -14.74 4.55
N GLU A 277 12.72 -15.94 4.56
CA GLU A 277 12.39 -16.72 3.36
C GLU A 277 11.31 -16.03 2.51
N SER A 278 10.34 -15.35 3.14
CA SER A 278 9.26 -14.64 2.46
C SER A 278 9.75 -13.44 1.64
N TYR A 279 10.91 -12.87 2.00
CA TYR A 279 11.56 -11.81 1.24
C TYR A 279 12.49 -12.39 0.16
N SER A 280 11.88 -13.10 -0.77
CA SER A 280 12.56 -13.66 -1.94
C SER A 280 11.68 -13.60 -3.18
N HIS A 281 12.31 -13.66 -4.37
CA HIS A 281 11.61 -13.79 -5.64
C HIS A 281 12.37 -14.77 -6.53
N ARG A 282 11.74 -15.89 -6.89
CA ARG A 282 12.32 -16.94 -7.73
C ARG A 282 13.73 -17.37 -7.29
N GLY A 283 13.95 -17.52 -5.98
CA GLY A 283 15.21 -17.91 -5.39
C GLY A 283 16.22 -16.77 -5.14
N VAL A 284 15.91 -15.54 -5.53
CA VAL A 284 16.73 -14.35 -5.24
C VAL A 284 16.28 -13.76 -3.90
N PRO A 285 17.04 -13.92 -2.80
CA PRO A 285 16.65 -13.39 -1.49
C PRO A 285 16.96 -11.89 -1.40
N PHE A 286 16.15 -11.13 -0.61
CA PHE A 286 16.35 -9.69 -0.36
C PHE A 286 15.85 -9.22 1.02
N ALA A 287 15.77 -10.11 1.99
CA ALA A 287 15.32 -9.79 3.35
C ALA A 287 16.12 -8.67 4.01
N ASP A 288 17.42 -8.62 3.78
CA ASP A 288 18.32 -7.59 4.30
C ASP A 288 18.06 -6.20 3.67
N LEU A 289 17.67 -6.16 2.40
CA LEU A 289 17.31 -4.92 1.70
C LEU A 289 15.94 -4.39 2.09
N ALA A 290 15.01 -5.28 2.44
CA ALA A 290 13.64 -4.95 2.81
C ALA A 290 13.40 -5.00 4.33
N SER A 291 14.44 -5.11 5.15
CA SER A 291 14.31 -5.23 6.61
C SER A 291 13.60 -4.05 7.29
N GLY A 292 13.59 -2.88 6.65
CA GLY A 292 12.85 -1.71 7.10
C GLY A 292 11.34 -1.76 6.89
N ASP A 293 10.86 -2.61 5.97
CA ASP A 293 9.45 -2.67 5.58
C ASP A 293 8.56 -3.09 6.75
N LEU A 294 8.98 -4.10 7.51
CA LEU A 294 8.25 -4.56 8.68
C LEU A 294 8.15 -3.48 9.76
N GLU A 295 9.23 -2.71 9.95
CA GLU A 295 9.26 -1.57 10.88
C GLU A 295 8.32 -0.45 10.40
N ALA A 296 8.41 -0.10 9.13
CA ALA A 296 7.54 0.91 8.50
C ALA A 296 6.06 0.52 8.66
N LEU A 297 5.74 -0.73 8.41
CA LEU A 297 4.38 -1.25 8.48
C LEU A 297 3.88 -1.33 9.93
N LEU A 298 4.58 -2.04 10.84
CA LEU A 298 4.11 -2.34 12.19
C LEU A 298 4.28 -1.20 13.19
N ALA A 299 5.30 -0.35 13.03
CA ALA A 299 5.54 0.76 13.94
C ALA A 299 5.12 2.13 13.39
N GLY A 300 4.87 2.22 12.09
CA GLY A 300 4.49 3.45 11.42
C GLY A 300 3.05 3.41 10.90
N HIS A 301 2.82 2.68 9.82
CA HIS A 301 1.58 2.76 9.06
C HIS A 301 0.38 2.15 9.79
N LEU A 302 0.45 0.91 10.25
CA LEU A 302 -0.68 0.23 10.91
C LEU A 302 -1.17 0.95 12.17
N PRO A 303 -0.33 1.51 13.06
CA PRO A 303 -0.81 2.34 14.16
C PRO A 303 -1.63 3.55 13.72
N ALA A 304 -1.26 4.19 12.60
CA ALA A 304 -2.03 5.32 12.07
C ALA A 304 -3.38 4.86 11.50
N VAL A 305 -3.39 3.73 10.80
CA VAL A 305 -4.62 3.08 10.30
C VAL A 305 -5.57 2.76 11.45
N VAL A 306 -5.08 2.14 12.52
CA VAL A 306 -5.89 1.78 13.70
C VAL A 306 -6.52 3.02 14.34
N ARG A 307 -5.76 4.09 14.52
CA ARG A 307 -6.32 5.35 15.06
C ARG A 307 -7.43 5.90 14.18
N ARG A 308 -7.25 5.87 12.86
CA ARG A 308 -8.29 6.28 11.91
C ARG A 308 -9.54 5.42 11.99
N ILE A 309 -9.38 4.11 12.11
CA ILE A 309 -10.50 3.18 12.30
C ILE A 309 -11.27 3.49 13.59
N GLU A 310 -10.56 3.68 14.71
CA GLU A 310 -11.23 3.96 15.99
C GLU A 310 -11.91 5.34 16.02
N ALA A 311 -11.30 6.36 15.42
CA ALA A 311 -11.92 7.67 15.28
C ALA A 311 -13.21 7.59 14.42
N ALA A 312 -13.16 6.89 13.30
CA ALA A 312 -14.33 6.70 12.43
C ALA A 312 -15.44 5.89 13.13
N ARG A 313 -15.07 4.85 13.89
CA ARG A 313 -16.04 4.10 14.70
C ARG A 313 -16.72 4.96 15.75
N GLU A 314 -15.95 5.80 16.44
CA GLU A 314 -16.49 6.71 17.44
C GLU A 314 -17.42 7.75 16.80
N LEU A 315 -17.08 8.27 15.62
CA LEU A 315 -17.95 9.14 14.84
C LEU A 315 -19.27 8.44 14.50
N VAL A 316 -19.19 7.27 13.87
CA VAL A 316 -20.38 6.53 13.41
C VAL A 316 -21.29 6.14 14.57
N ALA A 317 -20.71 5.72 15.70
CA ALA A 317 -21.45 5.35 16.90
C ALA A 317 -22.08 6.57 17.58
N SER A 318 -21.36 7.65 17.74
CA SER A 318 -21.85 8.89 18.37
C SER A 318 -22.95 9.55 17.54
N ALA A 319 -22.82 9.47 16.22
CA ALA A 319 -23.83 9.94 15.28
C ALA A 319 -25.09 9.09 15.28
N ARG A 320 -25.04 7.86 15.79
CA ARG A 320 -26.07 6.84 15.55
C ARG A 320 -26.41 6.72 14.07
N ALA A 321 -25.35 6.67 13.25
CA ALA A 321 -25.49 6.71 11.79
C ALA A 321 -26.35 5.53 11.30
N ALA A 322 -27.34 5.81 10.48
CA ALA A 322 -28.14 4.78 9.82
C ALA A 322 -27.37 4.16 8.64
N ALA A 323 -26.62 4.98 7.90
CA ALA A 323 -25.71 4.53 6.84
C ALA A 323 -24.53 5.50 6.72
N VAL A 324 -23.50 5.04 5.99
CA VAL A 324 -22.31 5.85 5.71
C VAL A 324 -22.08 5.90 4.21
N LEU A 325 -21.86 7.10 3.68
CA LEU A 325 -21.37 7.35 2.33
C LEU A 325 -19.87 7.59 2.40
N LEU A 326 -19.09 6.85 1.63
CA LEU A 326 -17.63 6.97 1.56
C LEU A 326 -17.21 7.51 0.20
N ALA A 327 -16.64 8.71 0.16
CA ALA A 327 -16.04 9.29 -1.05
C ALA A 327 -14.59 9.69 -0.76
N VAL A 328 -13.73 8.69 -0.70
CA VAL A 328 -12.32 8.82 -0.40
C VAL A 328 -11.52 8.11 -1.50
N PRO A 329 -10.64 8.83 -2.23
CA PRO A 329 -9.89 8.25 -3.35
C PRO A 329 -8.83 7.24 -2.90
N GLY A 330 -8.20 7.46 -1.74
CA GLY A 330 -7.16 6.59 -1.21
C GLY A 330 -7.70 5.20 -0.87
N ARG A 331 -7.06 4.16 -1.41
CA ARG A 331 -7.51 2.77 -1.23
C ARG A 331 -7.41 2.33 0.23
N ASP A 332 -6.30 2.58 0.89
CA ASP A 332 -6.07 2.17 2.28
C ASP A 332 -6.95 2.95 3.24
N GLU A 333 -7.14 4.26 3.00
CA GLU A 333 -8.07 5.11 3.74
C GLU A 333 -9.50 4.59 3.64
N ARG A 334 -9.97 4.33 2.42
CA ARG A 334 -11.32 3.82 2.17
C ARG A 334 -11.56 2.49 2.87
N ARG A 335 -10.58 1.58 2.83
CA ARG A 335 -10.65 0.28 3.51
C ARG A 335 -10.66 0.42 5.03
N ALA A 336 -9.87 1.35 5.58
CA ALA A 336 -9.91 1.65 7.01
C ALA A 336 -11.29 2.13 7.46
N LEU A 337 -11.93 2.99 6.66
CA LEU A 337 -13.28 3.49 6.95
C LEU A 337 -14.34 2.40 6.79
N LEU A 338 -14.23 1.53 5.77
CA LEU A 338 -15.10 0.36 5.63
C LEU A 338 -14.97 -0.59 6.82
N HIS A 339 -13.75 -0.81 7.31
CA HIS A 339 -13.52 -1.61 8.51
C HIS A 339 -14.18 -0.97 9.74
N ALA A 340 -14.10 0.35 9.86
CA ALA A 340 -14.76 1.09 10.93
C ALA A 340 -16.27 0.92 10.89
N CYS A 341 -16.90 1.11 9.74
CA CYS A 341 -18.34 0.96 9.54
C CYS A 341 -18.80 -0.47 9.85
N SER A 342 -18.14 -1.47 9.25
CA SER A 342 -18.47 -2.89 9.49
C SER A 342 -18.36 -3.27 10.96
N SER A 343 -17.27 -2.84 11.64
CA SER A 343 -17.09 -3.14 13.07
C SER A 343 -18.02 -2.35 14.01
N ALA A 344 -18.70 -1.34 13.50
CA ALA A 344 -19.76 -0.61 14.18
C ALA A 344 -21.17 -1.13 13.81
N GLY A 345 -21.27 -2.14 12.94
CA GLY A 345 -22.54 -2.68 12.45
C GLY A 345 -23.31 -1.71 11.55
N VAL A 346 -22.62 -0.78 10.86
CA VAL A 346 -23.26 0.21 10.01
C VAL A 346 -22.90 -0.05 8.54
N ALA A 347 -23.90 -0.03 7.70
CA ALA A 347 -23.75 -0.24 6.26
C ALA A 347 -23.08 0.96 5.59
N ALA A 348 -22.19 0.69 4.63
CA ALA A 348 -21.47 1.71 3.88
C ALA A 348 -21.67 1.57 2.37
N VAL A 349 -21.83 2.70 1.71
CA VAL A 349 -21.85 2.81 0.24
C VAL A 349 -20.64 3.62 -0.21
N ILE A 350 -19.87 3.08 -1.13
CA ILE A 350 -18.73 3.78 -1.74
C ILE A 350 -19.22 4.56 -2.95
N VAL A 351 -18.82 5.82 -3.03
CA VAL A 351 -18.98 6.66 -4.22
C VAL A 351 -17.60 7.01 -4.76
N ARG A 352 -17.33 6.62 -5.99
CA ARG A 352 -16.09 6.92 -6.69
C ARG A 352 -16.29 8.11 -7.62
N LEU A 353 -15.46 9.12 -7.48
CA LEU A 353 -15.46 10.30 -8.34
C LEU A 353 -14.56 10.03 -9.55
N GLY A 354 -15.05 10.32 -10.76
CA GLY A 354 -14.27 10.22 -12.00
C GLY A 354 -14.90 9.31 -13.05
N ALA A 355 -14.16 9.05 -14.13
CA ALA A 355 -14.64 8.24 -15.24
C ALA A 355 -14.91 6.79 -14.82
N PRO A 356 -16.01 6.18 -15.31
CA PRO A 356 -16.29 4.77 -15.11
C PRO A 356 -15.14 3.92 -15.67
N GLY A 357 -14.61 3.02 -14.88
CA GLY A 357 -13.53 2.11 -15.31
C GLY A 357 -12.17 2.30 -14.62
N ALA A 358 -11.94 3.37 -13.86
CA ALA A 358 -10.82 3.44 -12.92
C ALA A 358 -11.00 2.43 -11.75
N GLY A 359 -11.94 1.52 -11.96
CA GLY A 359 -12.35 0.54 -11.01
C GLY A 359 -11.36 -0.53 -10.87
N ASP A 360 -10.67 -0.59 -9.80
CA ASP A 360 -10.35 -1.92 -9.41
C ASP A 360 -10.59 -2.20 -7.95
N ALA A 361 -11.40 -3.21 -7.84
CA ALA A 361 -11.11 -4.33 -6.98
C ALA A 361 -10.87 -3.99 -5.51
N ASP A 362 -11.78 -3.24 -4.89
CA ASP A 362 -12.09 -3.45 -3.49
C ASP A 362 -12.68 -4.88 -3.28
N ARG A 363 -12.74 -5.66 -4.36
CA ARG A 363 -13.13 -7.09 -4.42
C ARG A 363 -12.00 -8.02 -3.97
N THR A 364 -11.34 -7.73 -2.89
CA THR A 364 -10.49 -8.75 -2.27
C THR A 364 -11.34 -9.52 -1.25
N ASP A 365 -11.27 -10.84 -1.28
CA ASP A 365 -11.99 -11.77 -0.39
C ASP A 365 -11.63 -11.64 1.09
N ALA A 366 -11.01 -10.56 1.48
CA ALA A 366 -10.20 -10.44 2.67
C ALA A 366 -10.69 -9.46 3.73
N GLY A 367 -11.71 -8.64 3.44
CA GLY A 367 -12.16 -7.59 4.34
C GLY A 367 -13.64 -7.27 4.21
N PRO A 368 -14.14 -6.33 5.02
CA PRO A 368 -15.51 -5.86 4.97
C PRO A 368 -15.90 -5.39 3.57
N ARG A 369 -17.12 -5.73 3.14
CA ARG A 369 -17.63 -5.32 1.83
C ARG A 369 -18.59 -4.14 2.01
N PRO A 370 -18.58 -3.15 1.10
CA PRO A 370 -19.62 -2.15 1.04
C PRO A 370 -20.92 -2.79 0.54
N VAL A 371 -22.05 -2.20 0.88
CA VAL A 371 -23.36 -2.60 0.29
C VAL A 371 -23.36 -2.34 -1.21
N ALA A 372 -22.79 -1.21 -1.64
CA ALA A 372 -22.61 -0.88 -3.03
C ALA A 372 -21.33 -0.03 -3.23
N ALA A 373 -20.78 -0.12 -4.45
CA ALA A 373 -19.74 0.79 -4.93
C ALA A 373 -20.23 1.37 -6.27
N LEU A 374 -20.41 2.67 -6.34
CA LEU A 374 -21.03 3.39 -7.45
C LEU A 374 -20.08 4.42 -8.01
N ASP A 375 -20.06 4.58 -9.32
CA ASP A 375 -19.32 5.65 -9.99
C ASP A 375 -20.18 6.90 -10.07
N TRP A 376 -19.60 8.05 -9.73
CA TRP A 376 -20.26 9.34 -9.75
C TRP A 376 -19.56 10.26 -10.74
N ALA A 377 -20.27 10.68 -11.78
CA ALA A 377 -19.82 11.70 -12.71
C ALA A 377 -20.51 13.03 -12.40
N LYS A 378 -19.85 14.15 -12.71
CA LYS A 378 -20.45 15.49 -12.58
C LYS A 378 -21.73 15.58 -13.41
N GLY A 379 -22.84 15.93 -12.77
CA GLY A 379 -24.17 16.00 -13.43
C GLY A 379 -24.90 14.66 -13.49
N ALA A 380 -24.41 13.60 -12.84
CA ALA A 380 -25.13 12.34 -12.75
C ALA A 380 -26.43 12.47 -11.94
N ASP A 381 -27.41 11.64 -12.28
CA ASP A 381 -28.67 11.55 -11.51
C ASP A 381 -28.38 11.00 -10.10
N PRO A 382 -28.72 11.70 -9.00
CA PRO A 382 -28.50 11.23 -7.65
C PRO A 382 -29.40 10.07 -7.22
N ARG A 383 -30.55 9.89 -7.86
CA ARG A 383 -31.58 8.92 -7.45
C ARG A 383 -31.09 7.47 -7.30
N PRO A 384 -30.26 6.91 -8.21
CA PRO A 384 -29.74 5.56 -8.03
C PRO A 384 -28.86 5.40 -6.79
N VAL A 385 -28.05 6.40 -6.47
CA VAL A 385 -27.17 6.37 -5.28
C VAL A 385 -28.01 6.49 -4.00
N VAL A 386 -28.98 7.41 -4.00
CA VAL A 386 -29.90 7.58 -2.86
C VAL A 386 -30.72 6.31 -2.62
N ALA A 387 -31.19 5.63 -3.67
CA ALA A 387 -31.88 4.34 -3.55
C ALA A 387 -30.99 3.27 -2.88
N ARG A 388 -29.71 3.19 -3.25
CA ARG A 388 -28.76 2.25 -2.62
C ARG A 388 -28.41 2.60 -1.17
N LEU A 389 -28.32 3.89 -0.86
CA LEU A 389 -28.16 4.33 0.53
C LEU A 389 -29.39 3.96 1.38
N ARG A 390 -30.61 4.08 0.82
CA ARG A 390 -31.87 3.66 1.46
C ARG A 390 -31.89 2.16 1.73
N GLU A 391 -31.51 1.36 0.76
CA GLU A 391 -31.40 -0.10 0.88
C GLU A 391 -30.38 -0.48 1.98
N ALA A 392 -29.24 0.19 2.00
CA ALA A 392 -28.20 -0.01 3.01
C ALA A 392 -28.70 0.27 4.44
N ALA A 393 -29.47 1.32 4.61
CA ALA A 393 -30.05 1.68 5.91
C ALA A 393 -31.15 0.70 6.37
N ARG A 394 -31.97 0.20 5.45
CA ARG A 394 -33.04 -0.78 5.76
C ARG A 394 -32.49 -2.16 6.08
N GLY A 395 -31.45 -2.62 5.42
CA GLY A 395 -30.84 -3.92 5.69
C GLY A 395 -30.27 -4.08 7.10
N ARG A 396 -30.13 -3.00 7.86
CA ARG A 396 -29.78 -3.02 9.27
C ARG A 396 -30.97 -3.40 10.15
N VAL A 397 -32.16 -3.00 9.75
CA VAL A 397 -33.40 -3.25 10.54
C VAL A 397 -33.80 -4.73 10.49
N GLU A 398 -33.42 -5.45 9.42
CA GLU A 398 -33.74 -6.88 9.27
C GLU A 398 -32.68 -7.80 9.94
N ALA A 399 -31.54 -7.25 10.37
CA ALA A 399 -30.44 -7.99 10.99
C ALA A 399 -30.38 -7.86 12.52
N GLU A 400 -31.20 -6.98 13.14
CA GLU A 400 -31.45 -6.86 14.57
C GLU A 400 -32.70 -7.68 14.97
#